data_950a70e01e986fb6a6c4c6a1263093ef
#
_entry.id   950a70e01e986fb6a6c4c6a1263093ef
#
_cell.length_a   1.000
_cell.length_b   1.000
_cell.length_c   1.000
_cell.angle_alpha   90.00
_cell.angle_beta   90.00
_cell.angle_gamma   90.00
#
_symmetry.space_group_name_H-M   'P 1'
#
loop_
_entity.id
_entity.type
_entity.pdbx_description
1 polymer ?
#
loop_
_entity_poly.entity_id
_entity_poly.type
_entity_poly.pdbx_seq_one_letter_code
_entity_poly.pdbx_strand_id
1 'polypeptide(L)'
;MDERFRRALGEGLEGLGLALQVSPDARVLLERFADRLLVWNRKVNLTAITDPAEVAEKHLVDSLALLPDLTGAASLLDVGSGAGIPGVPVACVARGLDVVCCDGVAKKMAFVKAVSAELDLRVRAVPVRAEGDPEGEGLPRADVVVSRALADPDRWLPLGRQYLAPAGRLLAM
;
A
#
# COMPACT_ATOMS: atom_id res chain seq x y z
N MET A 1 8.86 -7.45 15.57
CA MET A 1 9.00 -5.99 15.81
C MET A 1 9.19 -5.71 17.30
N ASP A 2 9.89 -4.61 17.64
CA ASP A 2 10.19 -4.22 19.03
C ASP A 2 9.07 -3.34 19.63
N GLU A 3 9.25 -2.95 20.91
CA GLU A 3 8.28 -2.12 21.62
C GLU A 3 8.19 -0.69 21.05
N ARG A 4 9.30 -0.14 20.51
CA ARG A 4 9.31 1.19 19.88
C ARG A 4 8.40 1.21 18.65
N PHE A 5 8.44 0.14 17.84
CA PHE A 5 7.56 -0.02 16.69
C PHE A 5 6.08 -0.04 17.11
N ARG A 6 5.73 -0.87 18.12
CA ARG A 6 4.34 -1.01 18.57
C ARG A 6 3.80 0.28 19.14
N ARG A 7 4.64 1.00 19.89
CA ARG A 7 4.29 2.31 20.42
C ARG A 7 4.06 3.32 19.29
N ALA A 8 4.98 3.46 18.34
CA ALA A 8 4.85 4.38 17.21
C ALA A 8 3.59 4.08 16.37
N LEU A 9 3.30 2.79 16.10
CA LEU A 9 2.08 2.39 15.42
C LEU A 9 0.83 2.77 16.24
N GLY A 10 0.82 2.52 17.56
CA GLY A 10 -0.29 2.83 18.43
C GLY A 10 -0.58 4.34 18.48
N GLU A 11 0.43 5.14 18.80
CA GLU A 11 0.34 6.60 18.86
C GLU A 11 -0.11 7.22 17.54
N GLY A 12 0.43 6.71 16.42
CA GLY A 12 0.04 7.16 15.07
C GLY A 12 -1.43 6.84 14.76
N LEU A 13 -1.90 5.64 15.10
CA LEU A 13 -3.31 5.26 14.89
C LEU A 13 -4.27 6.06 15.78
N GLU A 14 -3.85 6.39 17.01
CA GLU A 14 -4.61 7.28 17.89
C GLU A 14 -4.70 8.70 17.30
N GLY A 15 -3.57 9.22 16.83
CA GLY A 15 -3.51 10.53 16.18
C GLY A 15 -4.41 10.66 14.93
N LEU A 16 -4.61 9.57 14.20
CA LEU A 16 -5.53 9.51 13.05
C LEU A 16 -6.99 9.20 13.46
N GLY A 17 -7.28 8.89 14.73
CA GLY A 17 -8.59 8.43 15.16
C GLY A 17 -8.94 7.01 14.67
N LEU A 18 -7.96 6.22 14.26
CA LEU A 18 -8.14 4.87 13.69
C LEU A 18 -7.89 3.73 14.70
N ALA A 19 -7.57 4.04 15.95
CA ALA A 19 -7.17 3.07 16.95
C ALA A 19 -8.17 1.93 17.17
N LEU A 20 -9.48 2.22 17.08
CA LEU A 20 -10.57 1.24 17.20
C LEU A 20 -10.92 0.55 15.88
N GLN A 21 -10.55 1.13 14.75
CA GLN A 21 -10.83 0.56 13.42
C GLN A 21 -9.80 -0.49 13.02
N VAL A 22 -8.57 -0.39 13.55
CA VAL A 22 -7.50 -1.36 13.28
C VAL A 22 -7.52 -2.43 14.36
N SER A 23 -8.10 -3.58 14.05
CA SER A 23 -8.23 -4.71 14.96
C SER A 23 -6.88 -5.25 15.45
N PRO A 24 -6.84 -5.99 16.57
CA PRO A 24 -5.62 -6.66 17.02
C PRO A 24 -4.99 -7.57 15.96
N ASP A 25 -5.80 -8.32 15.22
CA ASP A 25 -5.31 -9.20 14.14
C ASP A 25 -4.69 -8.39 12.99
N ALA A 26 -5.30 -7.26 12.61
CA ALA A 26 -4.74 -6.37 11.61
C ALA A 26 -3.39 -5.79 12.07
N ARG A 27 -3.23 -5.44 13.36
CA ARG A 27 -1.95 -4.98 13.91
C ARG A 27 -0.88 -6.05 13.82
N VAL A 28 -1.23 -7.33 14.06
CA VAL A 28 -0.30 -8.46 13.86
C VAL A 28 0.12 -8.59 12.40
N LEU A 29 -0.80 -8.43 11.45
CA LEU A 29 -0.46 -8.46 10.02
C LEU A 29 0.46 -7.31 9.63
N LEU A 30 0.21 -6.10 10.11
CA LEU A 30 1.06 -4.93 9.88
C LEU A 30 2.47 -5.14 10.45
N GLU A 31 2.58 -5.70 11.65
CA GLU A 31 3.86 -6.04 12.28
C GLU A 31 4.63 -7.07 11.46
N ARG A 32 3.95 -8.13 10.99
CA ARG A 32 4.56 -9.15 10.11
C ARG A 32 4.99 -8.59 8.77
N PHE A 33 4.18 -7.71 8.16
CA PHE A 33 4.57 -7.02 6.93
C PHE A 33 5.85 -6.20 7.12
N ALA A 34 5.94 -5.42 8.20
CA ALA A 34 7.12 -4.61 8.52
C ALA A 34 8.37 -5.49 8.75
N ASP A 35 8.24 -6.62 9.46
CA ASP A 35 9.33 -7.58 9.63
C ASP A 35 9.83 -8.09 8.28
N ARG A 36 8.93 -8.50 7.38
CA ARG A 36 9.29 -8.97 6.05
C ARG A 36 9.90 -7.89 5.18
N LEU A 37 9.37 -6.68 5.24
CA LEU A 37 9.93 -5.52 4.55
C LEU A 37 11.40 -5.32 4.92
N LEU A 38 11.71 -5.28 6.21
CA LEU A 38 13.08 -5.06 6.69
C LEU A 38 14.02 -6.24 6.37
N VAL A 39 13.54 -7.48 6.42
CA VAL A 39 14.32 -8.66 6.03
C VAL A 39 14.68 -8.62 4.54
N TRP A 40 13.70 -8.36 3.68
CA TRP A 40 13.93 -8.31 2.23
C TRP A 40 14.74 -7.08 1.83
N ASN A 41 14.57 -5.95 2.53
CA ASN A 41 15.27 -4.71 2.25
C ASN A 41 16.80 -4.86 2.26
N ARG A 42 17.32 -5.80 3.06
CA ARG A 42 18.77 -6.12 3.10
C ARG A 42 19.32 -6.61 1.76
N LYS A 43 18.45 -7.08 0.84
CA LYS A 43 18.85 -7.68 -0.45
C LYS A 43 18.30 -6.94 -1.67
N VAL A 44 17.18 -6.24 -1.54
CA VAL A 44 16.38 -5.77 -2.69
C VAL A 44 16.26 -4.23 -2.75
N ASN A 45 16.70 -3.48 -1.75
CA ASN A 45 16.52 -2.02 -1.66
C ASN A 45 15.06 -1.59 -1.88
N LEU A 46 14.17 -2.06 -1.01
CA LEU A 46 12.74 -1.78 -1.06
C LEU A 46 12.41 -0.37 -0.54
N THR A 47 13.14 0.08 0.48
CA THR A 47 12.96 1.38 1.13
C THR A 47 14.28 1.89 1.72
N ALA A 48 14.41 3.21 1.83
CA ALA A 48 15.52 3.85 2.55
C ALA A 48 15.31 3.84 4.09
N ILE A 49 14.07 3.62 4.55
CA ILE A 49 13.73 3.62 5.97
C ILE A 49 14.01 2.22 6.54
N THR A 50 14.90 2.15 7.54
CA THR A 50 15.34 0.89 8.16
C THR A 50 15.11 0.84 9.67
N ASP A 51 14.84 1.96 10.32
CA ASP A 51 14.42 1.98 11.74
C ASP A 51 12.98 1.48 11.87
N PRO A 52 12.70 0.50 12.74
CA PRO A 52 11.36 -0.06 12.89
C PRO A 52 10.30 0.96 13.27
N ALA A 53 10.60 1.90 14.16
CA ALA A 53 9.64 2.92 14.56
C ALA A 53 9.31 3.89 13.40
N GLU A 54 10.32 4.27 12.62
CA GLU A 54 10.10 5.06 11.40
C GLU A 54 9.29 4.29 10.34
N VAL A 55 9.48 2.97 10.21
CA VAL A 55 8.64 2.13 9.34
C VAL A 55 7.19 2.17 9.80
N ALA A 56 6.94 2.05 11.13
CA ALA A 56 5.58 2.15 11.67
C ALA A 56 4.94 3.49 11.32
N GLU A 57 5.63 4.59 11.57
CA GLU A 57 5.12 5.95 11.37
C GLU A 57 4.99 6.31 9.88
N LYS A 58 6.11 6.27 9.15
CA LYS A 58 6.22 6.82 7.79
C LYS A 58 5.73 5.87 6.69
N HIS A 59 5.54 4.59 7.00
CA HIS A 59 5.01 3.63 6.03
C HIS A 59 3.62 3.12 6.42
N LEU A 60 3.44 2.63 7.66
CA LEU A 60 2.16 2.01 8.02
C LEU A 60 1.11 3.06 8.38
N VAL A 61 1.38 3.94 9.33
CA VAL A 61 0.42 4.98 9.75
C VAL A 61 0.06 5.88 8.58
N ASP A 62 1.05 6.33 7.81
CA ASP A 62 0.86 7.13 6.61
C ASP A 62 -0.06 6.41 5.59
N SER A 63 0.18 5.12 5.33
CA SER A 63 -0.69 4.31 4.46
C SER A 63 -2.13 4.21 4.97
N LEU A 64 -2.30 4.06 6.29
CA LEU A 64 -3.62 3.88 6.90
C LEU A 64 -4.43 5.18 6.99
N ALA A 65 -3.80 6.33 6.79
CA ALA A 65 -4.49 7.61 6.63
C ALA A 65 -5.48 7.60 5.44
N LEU A 66 -5.31 6.68 4.49
CA LEU A 66 -6.23 6.48 3.36
C LEU A 66 -7.57 5.81 3.74
N LEU A 67 -7.65 5.12 4.87
CA LEU A 67 -8.83 4.29 5.21
C LEU A 67 -10.18 5.03 5.11
N PRO A 68 -10.31 6.29 5.55
CA PRO A 68 -11.55 7.03 5.39
C PRO A 68 -11.96 7.20 3.92
N ASP A 69 -10.99 7.42 3.03
CA ASP A 69 -11.22 7.61 1.60
C ASP A 69 -11.55 6.30 0.86
N LEU A 70 -11.38 5.16 1.50
CA LEU A 70 -11.69 3.84 0.96
C LEU A 70 -13.11 3.37 1.33
N THR A 71 -13.87 4.16 2.08
CA THR A 71 -15.23 3.80 2.47
C THR A 71 -16.12 3.60 1.24
N GLY A 72 -16.73 2.40 1.15
CA GLY A 72 -17.59 2.00 0.04
C GLY A 72 -16.85 1.55 -1.23
N ALA A 73 -15.51 1.58 -1.25
CA ALA A 73 -14.74 1.04 -2.36
C ALA A 73 -14.63 -0.49 -2.27
N ALA A 74 -14.73 -1.17 -3.41
CA ALA A 74 -14.47 -2.61 -3.54
C ALA A 74 -13.05 -2.89 -4.05
N SER A 75 -12.41 -1.92 -4.71
CA SER A 75 -11.11 -2.09 -5.37
C SER A 75 -10.18 -0.89 -5.18
N LEU A 76 -8.88 -1.19 -5.05
CA LEU A 76 -7.77 -0.23 -4.96
C LEU A 76 -6.67 -0.60 -5.96
N LEU A 77 -6.24 0.35 -6.77
CA LEU A 77 -5.03 0.25 -7.58
C LEU A 77 -3.95 1.19 -7.00
N ASP A 78 -2.84 0.61 -6.57
CA ASP A 78 -1.66 1.32 -6.07
C ASP A 78 -0.59 1.39 -7.18
N VAL A 79 -0.44 2.57 -7.76
CA VAL A 79 0.43 2.80 -8.92
C VAL A 79 1.80 3.31 -8.47
N GLY A 80 2.85 2.59 -8.89
CA GLY A 80 4.20 2.84 -8.42
C GLY A 80 4.39 2.45 -6.96
N SER A 81 3.73 1.37 -6.56
CA SER A 81 3.61 0.93 -5.16
C SER A 81 4.94 0.60 -4.48
N GLY A 82 6.04 0.46 -5.24
CA GLY A 82 7.33 0.12 -4.66
C GLY A 82 7.29 -1.17 -3.85
N ALA A 83 7.48 -1.06 -2.55
CA ALA A 83 7.36 -2.17 -1.61
C ALA A 83 5.90 -2.56 -1.27
N GLY A 84 4.93 -2.17 -2.11
CA GLY A 84 3.51 -2.37 -1.84
C GLY A 84 2.94 -1.36 -0.85
N ILE A 85 3.47 -0.16 -0.81
CA ILE A 85 3.08 0.90 0.11
C ILE A 85 2.45 2.06 -0.69
N PRO A 86 1.16 2.38 -0.47
CA PRO A 86 0.31 2.02 0.68
C PRO A 86 -0.52 0.73 0.56
N GLY A 87 -0.59 0.06 -0.59
CA GLY A 87 -1.55 -0.99 -0.90
C GLY A 87 -1.55 -2.18 0.08
N VAL A 88 -0.38 -2.72 0.46
CA VAL A 88 -0.30 -3.89 1.36
C VAL A 88 -0.69 -3.53 2.79
N PRO A 89 -0.21 -2.45 3.42
CA PRO A 89 -0.71 -2.01 4.73
C PRO A 89 -2.23 -1.81 4.76
N VAL A 90 -2.81 -1.19 3.73
CA VAL A 90 -4.27 -1.05 3.59
C VAL A 90 -4.96 -2.41 3.55
N ALA A 91 -4.46 -3.37 2.76
CA ALA A 91 -5.02 -4.71 2.67
C ALA A 91 -4.94 -5.50 3.98
N CYS A 92 -3.97 -5.21 4.86
CA CYS A 92 -3.90 -5.80 6.20
C CYS A 92 -5.11 -5.41 7.06
N VAL A 93 -5.69 -4.23 6.84
CA VAL A 93 -6.83 -3.71 7.62
C VAL A 93 -8.14 -3.91 6.87
N ALA A 94 -8.22 -3.51 5.61
CA ALA A 94 -9.41 -3.58 4.78
C ALA A 94 -9.50 -4.94 4.06
N ARG A 95 -9.75 -6.02 4.81
CA ARG A 95 -9.71 -7.41 4.34
C ARG A 95 -10.66 -7.74 3.18
N GLY A 96 -11.70 -6.97 2.98
CA GLY A 96 -12.66 -7.11 1.88
C GLY A 96 -12.26 -6.41 0.59
N LEU A 97 -11.24 -5.57 0.62
CA LEU A 97 -10.79 -4.76 -0.52
C LEU A 97 -9.91 -5.58 -1.47
N ASP A 98 -10.21 -5.54 -2.76
CA ASP A 98 -9.35 -6.11 -3.80
C ASP A 98 -8.26 -5.10 -4.14
N VAL A 99 -7.01 -5.43 -3.83
CA VAL A 99 -5.87 -4.52 -4.03
C VAL A 99 -5.00 -5.00 -5.19
N VAL A 100 -4.66 -4.10 -6.08
CA VAL A 100 -3.63 -4.33 -7.11
C VAL A 100 -2.49 -3.35 -6.89
N CYS A 101 -1.29 -3.88 -6.71
CA CYS A 101 -0.06 -3.10 -6.64
C CYS A 101 0.70 -3.25 -7.95
N CYS A 102 1.10 -2.15 -8.60
CA CYS A 102 1.97 -2.20 -9.77
C CYS A 102 3.22 -1.32 -9.60
N ASP A 103 4.33 -1.81 -10.12
CA ASP A 103 5.62 -1.10 -10.18
C ASP A 103 6.47 -1.70 -11.30
N GLY A 104 7.20 -0.87 -12.04
CA GLY A 104 8.09 -1.32 -13.12
C GLY A 104 9.28 -2.17 -12.65
N VAL A 105 9.57 -2.21 -11.36
CA VAL A 105 10.70 -2.95 -10.78
C VAL A 105 10.24 -4.35 -10.36
N ALA A 106 10.46 -5.36 -11.20
CA ALA A 106 10.02 -6.73 -10.96
C ALA A 106 10.43 -7.33 -9.60
N LYS A 107 11.62 -6.97 -9.09
CA LYS A 107 12.09 -7.43 -7.77
C LYS A 107 11.21 -6.92 -6.61
N LYS A 108 10.68 -5.69 -6.72
CA LYS A 108 9.75 -5.13 -5.73
C LYS A 108 8.42 -5.86 -5.78
N MET A 109 7.91 -6.13 -6.97
CA MET A 109 6.67 -6.90 -7.15
C MET A 109 6.80 -8.35 -6.70
N ALA A 110 7.99 -8.96 -6.83
CA ALA A 110 8.26 -10.28 -6.27
C ALA A 110 8.14 -10.28 -4.73
N PHE A 111 8.62 -9.23 -4.05
CA PHE A 111 8.41 -9.03 -2.62
C PHE A 111 6.92 -8.91 -2.29
N VAL A 112 6.21 -8.00 -2.98
CA VAL A 112 4.76 -7.78 -2.75
C VAL A 112 3.99 -9.09 -2.92
N LYS A 113 4.25 -9.84 -3.97
CA LYS A 113 3.63 -11.16 -4.22
C LYS A 113 3.90 -12.14 -3.08
N ALA A 114 5.16 -12.25 -2.64
CA ALA A 114 5.56 -13.18 -1.60
C ALA A 114 4.92 -12.85 -0.25
N VAL A 115 4.98 -11.58 0.17
CA VAL A 115 4.43 -11.15 1.46
C VAL A 115 2.90 -11.22 1.47
N SER A 116 2.24 -10.88 0.38
CA SER A 116 0.78 -10.97 0.28
C SER A 116 0.29 -12.40 0.37
N ALA A 117 0.98 -13.35 -0.26
CA ALA A 117 0.68 -14.78 -0.14
C ALA A 117 0.93 -15.30 1.28
N GLU A 118 2.03 -14.90 1.92
CA GLU A 118 2.36 -15.30 3.31
C GLU A 118 1.34 -14.79 4.33
N LEU A 119 0.79 -13.58 4.10
CA LEU A 119 -0.17 -12.93 5.00
C LEU A 119 -1.63 -13.21 4.62
N ASP A 120 -1.88 -14.03 3.61
CA ASP A 120 -3.20 -14.35 3.08
C ASP A 120 -4.01 -13.07 2.75
N LEU A 121 -3.40 -12.15 1.98
CA LEU A 121 -4.02 -10.88 1.59
C LEU A 121 -4.60 -10.95 0.18
N ARG A 122 -5.70 -10.23 -0.06
CA ARG A 122 -6.29 -10.03 -1.39
C ARG A 122 -5.51 -8.97 -2.17
N VAL A 123 -4.23 -9.24 -2.44
CA VAL A 123 -3.32 -8.34 -3.15
C VAL A 123 -2.74 -9.04 -4.36
N ARG A 124 -2.90 -8.45 -5.52
CA ARG A 124 -2.26 -8.86 -6.78
C ARG A 124 -1.09 -7.93 -7.09
N ALA A 125 0.11 -8.48 -7.24
CA ALA A 125 1.31 -7.76 -7.64
C ALA A 125 1.54 -7.87 -9.15
N VAL A 126 1.66 -6.75 -9.85
CA VAL A 126 1.84 -6.69 -11.31
C VAL A 126 3.15 -5.96 -11.64
N PRO A 127 4.16 -6.65 -12.21
CA PRO A 127 5.44 -6.04 -12.55
C PRO A 127 5.34 -5.26 -13.86
N VAL A 128 4.60 -4.15 -13.84
CA VAL A 128 4.39 -3.28 -15.00
C VAL A 128 4.50 -1.81 -14.57
N ARG A 129 5.00 -0.98 -15.45
CA ARG A 129 4.95 0.47 -15.31
C ARG A 129 3.63 0.96 -15.91
N ALA A 130 2.86 1.69 -15.13
CA ALA A 130 1.64 2.31 -15.59
C ALA A 130 1.96 3.51 -16.50
N GLU A 131 1.49 3.48 -17.74
CA GLU A 131 1.71 4.50 -18.78
C GLU A 131 0.41 5.04 -19.39
N GLY A 132 -0.75 4.58 -18.88
CA GLY A 132 -2.07 5.07 -19.26
C GLY A 132 -2.87 4.14 -20.17
N ASP A 133 -2.42 2.90 -20.34
CA ASP A 133 -3.13 1.86 -21.09
C ASP A 133 -3.50 0.68 -20.19
N PRO A 134 -4.59 0.78 -19.38
CA PRO A 134 -4.98 -0.27 -18.45
C PRO A 134 -5.09 -1.65 -19.07
N GLU A 135 -5.67 -1.75 -20.27
CA GLU A 135 -5.90 -3.04 -20.96
C GLU A 135 -4.59 -3.66 -21.44
N GLY A 136 -3.75 -2.87 -22.14
CA GLY A 136 -2.45 -3.34 -22.62
C GLY A 136 -1.47 -3.67 -21.49
N GLU A 137 -1.61 -3.03 -20.34
CA GLU A 137 -0.79 -3.24 -19.15
C GLU A 137 -1.32 -4.36 -18.23
N GLY A 138 -2.52 -4.87 -18.49
CA GLY A 138 -3.19 -5.88 -17.64
C GLY A 138 -3.56 -5.36 -16.26
N LEU A 139 -3.77 -4.04 -16.14
CA LEU A 139 -4.21 -3.37 -14.93
C LEU A 139 -5.73 -3.14 -14.94
N PRO A 140 -6.42 -3.28 -13.80
CA PRO A 140 -7.84 -3.00 -13.72
C PRO A 140 -8.10 -1.49 -13.67
N ARG A 141 -9.33 -1.10 -14.01
CA ARG A 141 -9.91 0.13 -13.50
C ARG A 141 -10.42 -0.13 -12.08
N ALA A 142 -10.15 0.81 -11.16
CA ALA A 142 -10.45 0.63 -9.74
C ALA A 142 -11.31 1.77 -9.18
N ASP A 143 -12.05 1.49 -8.10
CA ASP A 143 -12.86 2.50 -7.39
C ASP A 143 -11.98 3.57 -6.75
N VAL A 144 -10.79 3.16 -6.31
CA VAL A 144 -9.76 4.09 -5.82
C VAL A 144 -8.44 3.79 -6.52
N VAL A 145 -7.82 4.84 -7.02
CA VAL A 145 -6.46 4.78 -7.60
C VAL A 145 -5.57 5.69 -6.78
N VAL A 146 -4.48 5.15 -6.26
CA VAL A 146 -3.54 5.90 -5.41
C VAL A 146 -2.14 5.83 -5.98
N SER A 147 -1.37 6.87 -5.73
CA SER A 147 0.08 6.86 -5.89
C SER A 147 0.74 7.63 -4.76
N ARG A 148 1.87 7.10 -4.28
CA ARG A 148 2.71 7.76 -3.29
C ARG A 148 4.05 8.14 -3.91
N ALA A 149 4.36 9.46 -3.93
CA ALA A 149 5.64 10.00 -4.41
C ALA A 149 6.07 9.52 -5.82
N LEU A 150 5.12 9.20 -6.71
CA LEU A 150 5.42 8.68 -8.05
C LEU A 150 5.87 9.78 -9.00
N ALA A 151 5.18 10.93 -8.99
CA ALA A 151 5.43 12.03 -9.91
C ALA A 151 4.82 13.34 -9.38
N ASP A 152 5.17 14.45 -10.04
CA ASP A 152 4.48 15.72 -9.88
C ASP A 152 2.96 15.55 -10.09
N PRO A 153 2.10 16.19 -9.28
CA PRO A 153 0.65 16.11 -9.42
C PRO A 153 0.13 16.40 -10.84
N ASP A 154 0.72 17.34 -11.56
CA ASP A 154 0.33 17.68 -12.92
C ASP A 154 0.55 16.53 -13.91
N ARG A 155 1.50 15.64 -13.62
CA ARG A 155 1.75 14.42 -14.43
C ARG A 155 0.95 13.24 -13.91
N TRP A 156 0.78 13.14 -12.58
CA TRP A 156 0.06 12.04 -11.97
C TRP A 156 -1.44 12.08 -12.24
N LEU A 157 -2.08 13.24 -12.11
CA LEU A 157 -3.53 13.34 -12.22
C LEU A 157 -4.08 12.89 -13.60
N PRO A 158 -3.52 13.30 -14.74
CA PRO A 158 -3.96 12.80 -16.05
C PRO A 158 -3.72 11.30 -16.22
N LEU A 159 -2.60 10.79 -15.73
CA LEU A 159 -2.25 9.37 -15.82
C LEU A 159 -3.21 8.52 -14.97
N GLY A 160 -3.37 8.85 -13.69
CA GLY A 160 -4.18 8.09 -12.76
C GLY A 160 -5.65 8.00 -13.16
N ARG A 161 -6.18 9.05 -13.83
CA ARG A 161 -7.57 9.05 -14.35
C ARG A 161 -7.85 7.93 -15.33
N GLN A 162 -6.86 7.44 -16.07
CA GLN A 162 -7.03 6.35 -17.05
C GLN A 162 -7.41 5.03 -16.37
N TYR A 163 -7.07 4.87 -15.09
CA TYR A 163 -7.30 3.67 -14.28
C TYR A 163 -8.52 3.75 -13.37
N LEU A 164 -9.29 4.85 -13.43
CA LEU A 164 -10.49 4.97 -12.60
C LEU A 164 -11.67 4.18 -13.19
N ALA A 165 -12.37 3.47 -12.32
CA ALA A 165 -13.73 3.01 -12.59
C ALA A 165 -14.71 4.20 -12.64
N PRO A 166 -15.91 4.05 -13.21
CA PRO A 166 -16.95 5.08 -13.15
C PRO A 166 -17.20 5.52 -11.70
N ALA A 167 -17.20 6.83 -11.45
CA ALA A 167 -17.30 7.45 -10.12
C ALA A 167 -16.15 7.13 -9.13
N GLY A 168 -15.02 6.61 -9.63
CA GLY A 168 -13.82 6.34 -8.83
C GLY A 168 -13.13 7.61 -8.34
N ARG A 169 -12.26 7.43 -7.34
CA ARG A 169 -11.50 8.50 -6.68
C ARG A 169 -10.01 8.34 -6.96
N LEU A 170 -9.35 9.46 -7.24
CA LEU A 170 -7.91 9.53 -7.42
C LEU A 170 -7.26 10.19 -6.22
N LEU A 171 -6.27 9.52 -5.62
CA LEU A 171 -5.56 9.99 -4.45
C LEU A 171 -4.07 10.17 -4.76
N ALA A 172 -3.48 11.20 -4.22
CA ALA A 172 -2.04 11.47 -4.25
C ALA A 172 -1.53 11.65 -2.82
N MET A 173 -0.42 10.97 -2.50
CA MET A 173 0.23 11.00 -1.19
C MET A 173 1.65 11.54 -1.31
#